data_d860ab9355464f42bfec9aca590b34f4
#
_entry.id   d860ab9355464f42bfec9aca590b34f4
#
_cell.length_a   1.000
_cell.length_b   1.000
_cell.length_c   1.000
_cell.angle_alpha   90.00
_cell.angle_beta   90.00
_cell.angle_gamma   90.00
#
_symmetry.space_group_name_H-M   'P 1'
#
loop_
_entity.id
_entity.type
_entity.pdbx_description
1 polymer ?
#
loop_
_entity_poly.entity_id
_entity_poly.type
_entity_poly.pdbx_seq_one_letter_code
_entity_poly.pdbx_strand_id
1 'polypeptide(L)'
;MSKFVDKEMTCNICGHICQVTILTATTTEGSADLDFRPPEKRRSAMPLWVHKCELCGAVLSVYETTPNVGQEFIASNKYQTCAGIGGLSENGKKFVKIALIYEQAGQMKKAGNYFLNAAWCCDDEGMDVNAKLCREEALRCWNEMGRGELNNREMPEMQVKILDTLRRSGNFKEARAFAKCMDTSNEQMQQIVAFEVSKAVLKDKGCYTLADAVMK
;
A
#
# COMPACT_ATOMS: atom_id res chain seq x y z
N MET A 1 8.43 20.78 10.52
CA MET A 1 9.68 20.70 9.75
C MET A 1 10.02 19.23 9.57
N SER A 2 10.40 18.78 8.36
CA SER A 2 10.78 17.39 8.12
C SER A 2 12.25 17.19 8.45
N LYS A 3 12.60 16.04 9.05
CA LYS A 3 13.97 15.67 9.41
C LYS A 3 14.38 14.44 8.65
N PHE A 4 15.46 14.54 7.89
CA PHE A 4 16.04 13.44 7.12
C PHE A 4 17.40 13.05 7.71
N VAL A 5 17.74 11.77 7.59
CA VAL A 5 19.03 11.22 8.06
C VAL A 5 19.52 10.24 7.01
N ASP A 6 20.80 10.36 6.65
CA ASP A 6 21.47 9.38 5.82
C ASP A 6 22.02 8.25 6.69
N LYS A 7 21.87 7.03 6.24
CA LYS A 7 22.39 5.84 6.93
C LYS A 7 22.82 4.76 5.96
N GLU A 8 23.65 3.85 6.43
CA GLU A 8 23.96 2.61 5.74
C GLU A 8 22.88 1.56 5.98
N MET A 9 22.57 0.81 4.95
CA MET A 9 21.64 -0.33 4.99
C MET A 9 22.23 -1.50 4.22
N THR A 10 22.36 -2.65 4.84
CA THR A 10 22.82 -3.85 4.17
C THR A 10 21.68 -4.51 3.41
N CYS A 11 21.87 -4.74 2.10
CA CYS A 11 20.95 -5.54 1.29
C CYS A 11 21.00 -7.01 1.74
N ASN A 12 19.92 -7.52 2.32
CA ASN A 12 19.87 -8.90 2.80
C ASN A 12 19.63 -9.94 1.71
N ILE A 13 19.60 -9.52 0.42
CA ILE A 13 19.61 -10.43 -0.74
C ILE A 13 21.04 -10.71 -1.21
N CYS A 14 21.91 -9.68 -1.28
CA CYS A 14 23.26 -9.82 -1.87
C CYS A 14 24.41 -9.34 -0.95
N GLY A 15 24.10 -8.81 0.24
CA GLY A 15 25.11 -8.33 1.19
C GLY A 15 25.68 -6.94 0.88
N HIS A 16 25.27 -6.31 -0.23
CA HIS A 16 25.77 -4.97 -0.60
C HIS A 16 25.34 -3.91 0.44
N ILE A 17 26.25 -2.97 0.75
CA ILE A 17 25.97 -1.83 1.64
C ILE A 17 25.46 -0.68 0.78
N CYS A 18 24.20 -0.29 0.99
CA CYS A 18 23.53 0.82 0.31
C CYS A 18 23.54 2.06 1.20
N GLN A 19 23.69 3.23 0.60
CA GLN A 19 23.47 4.52 1.29
C GLN A 19 22.01 4.94 1.08
N VAL A 20 21.28 5.18 2.16
CA VAL A 20 19.85 5.53 2.09
C VAL A 20 19.52 6.76 2.93
N THR A 21 18.65 7.61 2.39
CA THR A 21 18.10 8.75 3.12
C THR A 21 16.72 8.34 3.67
N ILE A 22 16.52 8.50 4.97
CA ILE A 22 15.26 8.20 5.64
C ILE A 22 14.61 9.44 6.25
N LEU A 23 13.29 9.50 6.20
CA LEU A 23 12.50 10.48 6.94
C LEU A 23 12.30 9.98 8.37
N THR A 24 12.91 10.64 9.36
CA THR A 24 12.83 10.24 10.77
C THR A 24 11.73 10.97 11.54
N ALA A 25 11.38 12.19 11.14
CA ALA A 25 10.31 12.96 11.73
C ALA A 25 9.73 13.95 10.72
N THR A 26 8.43 14.19 10.81
CA THR A 26 7.75 15.24 10.04
C THR A 26 6.49 15.69 10.76
N THR A 27 6.06 16.93 10.50
CA THR A 27 4.74 17.42 10.91
C THR A 27 3.67 16.77 10.04
N THR A 28 2.52 16.50 10.64
CA THR A 28 1.34 15.99 9.94
C THR A 28 0.43 17.16 9.59
N GLU A 29 0.03 17.27 8.33
CA GLU A 29 -0.86 18.31 7.83
C GLU A 29 -2.05 17.66 7.12
N GLY A 30 -3.24 17.79 7.69
CA GLY A 30 -4.47 17.18 7.18
C GLY A 30 -4.79 15.82 7.80
N SER A 31 -5.78 15.14 7.21
CA SER A 31 -6.24 13.81 7.59
C SER A 31 -5.67 12.75 6.63
N ALA A 32 -5.49 11.53 7.12
CA ALA A 32 -5.19 10.39 6.25
C ALA A 32 -6.38 10.08 5.33
N ASP A 33 -6.10 9.48 4.19
CA ASP A 33 -7.14 8.96 3.29
C ASP A 33 -7.84 7.74 3.92
N LEU A 34 -8.98 7.33 3.39
CA LEU A 34 -9.74 6.18 3.88
C LEU A 34 -8.99 4.85 3.70
N ASP A 35 -8.07 4.76 2.75
CA ASP A 35 -7.14 3.63 2.61
C ASP A 35 -5.87 3.77 3.47
N PHE A 36 -5.87 4.72 4.42
CA PHE A 36 -4.77 5.04 5.34
C PHE A 36 -3.50 5.55 4.67
N ARG A 37 -3.60 6.08 3.45
CA ARG A 37 -2.51 6.87 2.89
C ARG A 37 -2.24 8.06 3.81
N PRO A 38 -0.99 8.26 4.29
CA PRO A 38 -0.72 9.35 5.22
C PRO A 38 -0.94 10.73 4.58
N PRO A 39 -1.29 11.74 5.38
CA PRO A 39 -1.36 13.11 4.91
C PRO A 39 0.03 13.69 4.63
N GLU A 40 0.07 14.92 4.13
CA GLU A 40 1.32 15.66 3.96
C GLU A 40 1.98 15.92 5.33
N LYS A 41 3.30 15.95 5.46
CA LYS A 41 4.36 15.86 4.43
C LYS A 41 4.89 14.42 4.26
N ARG A 42 4.28 13.48 4.97
CA ARG A 42 4.69 12.07 4.91
C ARG A 42 4.34 11.46 3.55
N ARG A 43 3.23 11.90 2.95
CA ARG A 43 2.80 11.50 1.60
C ARG A 43 3.87 11.81 0.56
N SER A 44 4.37 13.04 0.52
CA SER A 44 5.42 13.47 -0.42
C SER A 44 6.76 12.75 -0.21
N ALA A 45 7.00 12.14 0.96
CA ALA A 45 8.22 11.38 1.24
C ALA A 45 8.13 9.89 0.84
N MET A 46 7.03 9.44 0.24
CA MET A 46 6.87 8.03 -0.18
C MET A 46 8.02 7.48 -1.03
N PRO A 47 8.63 8.22 -1.97
CA PRO A 47 9.76 7.72 -2.75
C PRO A 47 10.95 7.25 -1.90
N LEU A 48 11.07 7.76 -0.67
CA LEU A 48 12.13 7.41 0.29
C LEU A 48 11.77 6.23 1.20
N TRP A 49 10.57 5.64 1.10
CA TRP A 49 10.18 4.50 1.94
C TRP A 49 10.83 3.20 1.50
N VAL A 50 11.26 3.15 0.26
CA VAL A 50 11.89 1.99 -0.36
C VAL A 50 13.15 2.39 -1.13
N HIS A 51 14.15 1.52 -1.10
CA HIS A 51 15.42 1.71 -1.77
C HIS A 51 15.71 0.54 -2.72
N LYS A 52 16.21 0.83 -3.92
CA LYS A 52 16.65 -0.18 -4.88
C LYS A 52 18.15 -0.41 -4.71
N CYS A 53 18.54 -1.62 -4.33
CA CYS A 53 19.94 -2.00 -4.27
C CYS A 53 20.62 -1.85 -5.64
N GLU A 54 21.72 -1.13 -5.68
CA GLU A 54 22.46 -0.81 -6.91
C GLU A 54 23.13 -2.06 -7.51
N LEU A 55 23.47 -3.03 -6.64
CA LEU A 55 24.17 -4.24 -7.09
C LEU A 55 23.22 -5.30 -7.66
N CYS A 56 22.18 -5.71 -6.93
CA CYS A 56 21.30 -6.81 -7.35
C CYS A 56 19.93 -6.36 -7.87
N GLY A 57 19.57 -5.09 -7.72
CA GLY A 57 18.27 -4.55 -8.17
C GLY A 57 17.09 -4.90 -7.27
N ALA A 58 17.32 -5.59 -6.14
CA ALA A 58 16.28 -5.83 -5.14
C ALA A 58 15.77 -4.52 -4.54
N VAL A 59 14.47 -4.40 -4.32
CA VAL A 59 13.89 -3.24 -3.63
C VAL A 59 13.65 -3.59 -2.18
N LEU A 60 14.14 -2.76 -1.28
CA LEU A 60 14.18 -2.97 0.15
C LEU A 60 13.38 -1.89 0.87
N SER A 61 12.72 -2.22 1.99
CA SER A 61 12.16 -1.23 2.89
C SER A 61 13.27 -0.52 3.67
N VAL A 62 13.15 0.79 3.84
CA VAL A 62 14.12 1.54 4.67
C VAL A 62 13.73 1.54 6.16
N TYR A 63 12.52 1.10 6.49
CA TYR A 63 11.95 1.12 7.84
C TYR A 63 11.87 -0.25 8.51
N GLU A 64 11.94 -1.33 7.73
CA GLU A 64 11.85 -2.70 8.26
C GLU A 64 12.75 -3.66 7.48
N THR A 65 13.03 -4.81 8.07
CA THR A 65 13.81 -5.86 7.41
C THR A 65 12.98 -6.49 6.29
N THR A 66 13.45 -6.35 5.05
CA THR A 66 12.85 -7.00 3.89
C THR A 66 13.21 -8.50 3.88
N PRO A 67 12.28 -9.41 3.59
CA PRO A 67 12.58 -10.85 3.52
C PRO A 67 13.67 -11.17 2.50
N ASN A 68 14.49 -12.18 2.79
CA ASN A 68 15.42 -12.74 1.80
C ASN A 68 14.70 -13.80 0.96
N VAL A 69 14.54 -13.53 -0.31
CA VAL A 69 13.87 -14.42 -1.29
C VAL A 69 14.85 -15.03 -2.31
N GLY A 70 16.15 -14.81 -2.11
CA GLY A 70 17.21 -15.26 -3.00
C GLY A 70 17.39 -14.41 -4.26
N GLN A 71 18.59 -14.44 -4.82
CA GLN A 71 18.93 -13.68 -6.03
C GLN A 71 18.21 -14.21 -7.28
N GLU A 72 17.90 -15.51 -7.32
CA GLU A 72 17.18 -16.15 -8.43
C GLU A 72 15.79 -15.54 -8.61
N PHE A 73 15.05 -15.29 -7.50
CA PHE A 73 13.76 -14.61 -7.58
C PHE A 73 13.91 -13.19 -8.10
N ILE A 74 14.92 -12.44 -7.64
CA ILE A 74 15.19 -11.08 -8.12
C ILE A 74 15.52 -11.05 -9.61
N ALA A 75 16.20 -12.08 -10.13
CA ALA A 75 16.49 -12.22 -11.56
C ALA A 75 15.30 -12.74 -12.39
N SER A 76 14.24 -13.22 -11.76
CA SER A 76 13.09 -13.82 -12.44
C SER A 76 12.32 -12.81 -13.32
N ASN A 77 11.70 -13.32 -14.38
CA ASN A 77 10.86 -12.51 -15.26
C ASN A 77 9.71 -11.84 -14.49
N LYS A 78 9.06 -12.57 -13.57
CA LYS A 78 7.98 -12.02 -12.71
C LYS A 78 8.43 -10.74 -11.99
N TYR A 79 9.60 -10.79 -11.36
CA TYR A 79 10.14 -9.64 -10.63
C TYR A 79 10.57 -8.49 -11.55
N GLN A 80 11.30 -8.81 -12.63
CA GLN A 80 11.84 -7.80 -13.54
C GLN A 80 10.74 -7.04 -14.29
N THR A 81 9.66 -7.72 -14.70
CA THR A 81 8.52 -7.14 -15.41
C THR A 81 7.42 -6.61 -14.49
N CYS A 82 7.65 -6.54 -13.18
CA CYS A 82 6.60 -6.15 -12.20
C CYS A 82 5.32 -6.98 -12.35
N ALA A 83 5.47 -8.31 -12.46
CA ALA A 83 4.38 -9.27 -12.69
C ALA A 83 3.49 -8.94 -13.91
N GLY A 84 4.05 -8.28 -14.92
CA GLY A 84 3.32 -7.90 -16.14
C GLY A 84 2.55 -6.57 -16.04
N ILE A 85 2.61 -5.85 -14.93
CA ILE A 85 2.03 -4.50 -14.84
C ILE A 85 2.95 -3.53 -15.60
N GLY A 86 2.63 -3.30 -16.87
CA GLY A 86 3.40 -2.40 -17.73
C GLY A 86 3.10 -0.93 -17.47
N GLY A 87 3.99 -0.05 -17.92
CA GLY A 87 3.76 1.42 -17.92
C GLY A 87 3.84 2.10 -16.55
N LEU A 88 4.30 1.42 -15.50
CA LEU A 88 4.50 2.02 -14.19
C LEU A 88 5.66 3.02 -14.19
N SER A 89 5.52 4.10 -13.42
CA SER A 89 6.64 4.98 -13.08
C SER A 89 7.74 4.27 -12.30
N GLU A 90 8.87 4.91 -12.14
CA GLU A 90 9.97 4.35 -11.35
C GLU A 90 9.59 4.12 -9.88
N ASN A 91 8.79 4.99 -9.28
CA ASN A 91 8.30 4.80 -7.91
C ASN A 91 7.25 3.69 -7.84
N GLY A 92 6.30 3.66 -8.76
CA GLY A 92 5.32 2.57 -8.87
C GLY A 92 6.01 1.20 -9.03
N LYS A 93 7.03 1.09 -9.90
CA LYS A 93 7.84 -0.13 -10.06
C LYS A 93 8.54 -0.55 -8.77
N LYS A 94 9.11 0.38 -7.99
CA LYS A 94 9.74 0.06 -6.71
C LYS A 94 8.72 -0.57 -5.76
N PHE A 95 7.53 0.01 -5.62
CA PHE A 95 6.51 -0.51 -4.72
C PHE A 95 5.93 -1.85 -5.19
N VAL A 96 5.75 -2.08 -6.48
CA VAL A 96 5.39 -3.41 -7.00
C VAL A 96 6.50 -4.43 -6.72
N LYS A 97 7.77 -4.08 -6.97
CA LYS A 97 8.90 -5.00 -6.74
C LYS A 97 9.03 -5.43 -5.29
N ILE A 98 8.90 -4.52 -4.33
CA ILE A 98 8.93 -4.90 -2.92
C ILE A 98 7.70 -5.70 -2.53
N ALA A 99 6.51 -5.41 -3.07
CA ALA A 99 5.30 -6.22 -2.87
C ALA A 99 5.54 -7.67 -3.29
N LEU A 100 6.17 -7.88 -4.46
CA LEU A 100 6.51 -9.22 -4.97
C LEU A 100 7.51 -9.96 -4.06
N ILE A 101 8.44 -9.27 -3.40
CA ILE A 101 9.34 -9.88 -2.41
C ILE A 101 8.54 -10.39 -1.21
N TYR A 102 7.63 -9.58 -0.68
CA TYR A 102 6.80 -9.99 0.46
C TYR A 102 5.81 -11.10 0.09
N GLU A 103 5.25 -11.07 -1.12
CA GLU A 103 4.41 -12.14 -1.65
C GLU A 103 5.19 -13.46 -1.75
N GLN A 104 6.40 -13.43 -2.34
CA GLN A 104 7.28 -14.60 -2.45
C GLN A 104 7.65 -15.19 -1.08
N ALA A 105 7.74 -14.35 -0.05
CA ALA A 105 8.00 -14.76 1.33
C ALA A 105 6.74 -15.19 2.10
N GLY A 106 5.57 -15.24 1.46
CA GLY A 106 4.29 -15.62 2.09
C GLY A 106 3.73 -14.57 3.06
N GLN A 107 4.23 -13.33 3.05
CA GLN A 107 3.77 -12.24 3.92
C GLN A 107 2.69 -11.40 3.20
N MET A 108 1.51 -11.99 3.02
CA MET A 108 0.46 -11.46 2.15
C MET A 108 -0.09 -10.11 2.59
N LYS A 109 -0.22 -9.85 3.90
CA LYS A 109 -0.61 -8.54 4.43
C LYS A 109 0.30 -7.42 3.94
N LYS A 110 1.61 -7.62 4.07
CA LYS A 110 2.61 -6.62 3.66
C LYS A 110 2.68 -6.48 2.15
N ALA A 111 2.61 -7.59 1.41
CA ALA A 111 2.54 -7.56 -0.04
C ALA A 111 1.38 -6.69 -0.52
N GLY A 112 0.18 -6.90 0.00
CA GLY A 112 -0.99 -6.09 -0.32
C GLY A 112 -0.82 -4.60 0.03
N ASN A 113 -0.21 -4.29 1.18
CA ASN A 113 0.08 -2.90 1.54
C ASN A 113 1.04 -2.23 0.54
N TYR A 114 2.08 -2.92 0.08
CA TYR A 114 3.01 -2.37 -0.91
C TYR A 114 2.39 -2.27 -2.31
N PHE A 115 1.50 -3.18 -2.72
CA PHE A 115 0.71 -3.01 -3.93
C PHE A 115 -0.22 -1.78 -3.84
N LEU A 116 -0.84 -1.53 -2.68
CA LEU A 116 -1.61 -0.31 -2.48
C LEU A 116 -0.73 0.94 -2.56
N ASN A 117 0.49 0.92 -2.02
CA ASN A 117 1.43 2.04 -2.16
C ASN A 117 1.80 2.28 -3.64
N ALA A 118 1.91 1.23 -4.45
CA ALA A 118 2.08 1.38 -5.91
C ALA A 118 0.86 2.04 -6.56
N ALA A 119 -0.35 1.70 -6.12
CA ALA A 119 -1.58 2.35 -6.60
C ALA A 119 -1.60 3.84 -6.28
N TRP A 120 -1.13 4.25 -5.10
CA TRP A 120 -1.01 5.67 -4.74
C TRP A 120 -0.04 6.43 -5.65
N CYS A 121 1.09 5.81 -6.03
CA CYS A 121 1.99 6.41 -7.02
C CYS A 121 1.30 6.60 -8.36
N CYS A 122 0.52 5.60 -8.79
CA CYS A 122 -0.24 5.68 -10.04
C CYS A 122 -1.32 6.76 -9.99
N ASP A 123 -2.01 6.94 -8.84
CA ASP A 123 -2.99 8.02 -8.66
C ASP A 123 -2.34 9.39 -8.80
N ASP A 124 -1.18 9.61 -8.18
CA ASP A 124 -0.46 10.90 -8.25
C ASP A 124 -0.03 11.26 -9.67
N GLU A 125 0.14 10.26 -10.51
CA GLU A 125 0.58 10.39 -11.91
C GLU A 125 -0.58 10.33 -12.91
N GLY A 126 -1.83 10.21 -12.44
CA GLY A 126 -3.02 10.13 -13.28
C GLY A 126 -3.12 8.83 -14.09
N MET A 127 -2.51 7.73 -13.59
CA MET A 127 -2.45 6.43 -14.25
C MET A 127 -3.57 5.50 -13.76
N ASP A 128 -4.82 5.85 -14.02
CA ASP A 128 -6.01 5.20 -13.47
C ASP A 128 -6.06 3.68 -13.70
N VAL A 129 -5.65 3.21 -14.88
CA VAL A 129 -5.62 1.78 -15.22
C VAL A 129 -4.63 1.04 -14.32
N ASN A 130 -3.44 1.57 -14.17
CA ASN A 130 -2.39 0.97 -13.35
C ASN A 130 -2.73 1.06 -11.86
N ALA A 131 -3.32 2.16 -11.41
CA ALA A 131 -3.81 2.32 -10.05
C ALA A 131 -4.86 1.24 -9.72
N LYS A 132 -5.78 0.96 -10.65
CA LYS A 132 -6.76 -0.11 -10.51
C LYS A 132 -6.09 -1.49 -10.43
N LEU A 133 -5.16 -1.82 -11.34
CA LEU A 133 -4.44 -3.11 -11.33
C LEU A 133 -3.67 -3.31 -10.00
N CYS A 134 -2.97 -2.30 -9.52
CA CYS A 134 -2.26 -2.38 -8.25
C CYS A 134 -3.21 -2.58 -7.06
N ARG A 135 -4.40 -1.96 -7.06
CA ARG A 135 -5.44 -2.19 -6.04
C ARG A 135 -6.01 -3.60 -6.10
N GLU A 136 -6.22 -4.15 -7.30
CA GLU A 136 -6.69 -5.53 -7.48
C GLU A 136 -5.67 -6.54 -6.95
N GLU A 137 -4.36 -6.31 -7.19
CA GLU A 137 -3.30 -7.12 -6.58
C GLU A 137 -3.25 -6.99 -5.05
N ALA A 138 -3.45 -5.78 -4.51
CA ALA A 138 -3.56 -5.58 -3.07
C ALA A 138 -4.71 -6.39 -2.47
N LEU A 139 -5.89 -6.32 -3.08
CA LEU A 139 -7.08 -7.08 -2.67
C LEU A 139 -6.85 -8.59 -2.76
N ARG A 140 -6.19 -9.08 -3.82
CA ARG A 140 -5.82 -10.48 -3.97
C ARG A 140 -4.93 -10.95 -2.81
N CYS A 141 -3.85 -10.21 -2.53
CA CYS A 141 -2.95 -10.54 -1.43
C CYS A 141 -3.68 -10.56 -0.08
N TRP A 142 -4.53 -9.57 0.20
CA TRP A 142 -5.27 -9.53 1.47
C TRP A 142 -6.31 -10.64 1.59
N ASN A 143 -6.89 -11.09 0.48
CA ASN A 143 -7.80 -12.24 0.49
C ASN A 143 -7.07 -13.58 0.74
N GLU A 144 -5.78 -13.65 0.40
CA GLU A 144 -4.91 -14.81 0.61
C GLU A 144 -4.16 -14.77 1.96
N MET A 145 -4.42 -13.78 2.81
CA MET A 145 -3.76 -13.69 4.13
C MET A 145 -3.97 -14.95 4.96
N GLY A 146 -2.88 -15.44 5.55
CA GLY A 146 -2.91 -16.55 6.49
C GLY A 146 -3.57 -16.20 7.83
N ARG A 147 -4.03 -17.23 8.54
CA ARG A 147 -4.50 -17.04 9.91
C ARG A 147 -3.35 -16.53 10.79
N GLY A 148 -3.56 -15.38 11.45
CA GLY A 148 -2.56 -14.76 12.33
C GLY A 148 -1.74 -13.63 11.71
N GLU A 149 -1.89 -13.32 10.43
CA GLU A 149 -1.29 -12.11 9.84
C GLU A 149 -1.96 -10.80 10.31
N LEU A 150 -3.17 -10.90 10.86
CA LEU A 150 -3.90 -9.81 11.50
C LEU A 150 -4.21 -10.13 12.95
N ASN A 151 -4.07 -9.16 13.83
CA ASN A 151 -4.60 -9.21 15.17
C ASN A 151 -5.91 -8.40 15.27
N ASN A 152 -6.66 -8.61 16.37
CA ASN A 152 -7.96 -7.95 16.56
C ASN A 152 -7.90 -6.41 16.59
N ARG A 153 -6.74 -5.82 16.92
CA ARG A 153 -6.57 -4.34 16.94
C ARG A 153 -6.38 -3.76 15.55
N GLU A 154 -5.79 -4.54 14.63
CA GLU A 154 -5.55 -4.12 13.26
C GLU A 154 -6.76 -4.36 12.34
N MET A 155 -7.71 -5.20 12.78
CA MET A 155 -8.86 -5.60 11.97
C MET A 155 -9.72 -4.42 11.49
N PRO A 156 -10.10 -3.43 12.33
CA PRO A 156 -10.93 -2.32 11.89
C PRO A 156 -10.27 -1.49 10.78
N GLU A 157 -9.00 -1.13 10.94
CA GLU A 157 -8.25 -0.37 9.91
C GLU A 157 -8.15 -1.16 8.61
N MET A 158 -7.90 -2.47 8.71
CA MET A 158 -7.80 -3.33 7.53
C MET A 158 -9.13 -3.44 6.80
N GLN A 159 -10.24 -3.51 7.52
CA GLN A 159 -11.58 -3.55 6.92
C GLN A 159 -11.90 -2.26 6.16
N VAL A 160 -11.60 -1.08 6.74
CA VAL A 160 -11.78 0.21 6.06
C VAL A 160 -10.91 0.28 4.81
N LYS A 161 -9.65 -0.12 4.92
CA LYS A 161 -8.70 -0.16 3.80
C LYS A 161 -9.20 -1.03 2.64
N ILE A 162 -9.69 -2.23 2.93
CA ILE A 162 -10.28 -3.14 1.93
C ILE A 162 -11.52 -2.49 1.29
N LEU A 163 -12.40 -1.91 2.10
CA LEU A 163 -13.63 -1.29 1.61
C LEU A 163 -13.36 -0.14 0.64
N ASP A 164 -12.47 0.80 1.02
CA ASP A 164 -12.06 1.89 0.13
C ASP A 164 -11.36 1.37 -1.13
N THR A 165 -10.44 0.40 -0.99
CA THR A 165 -9.74 -0.19 -2.13
C THR A 165 -10.71 -0.86 -3.12
N LEU A 166 -11.72 -1.59 -2.65
CA LEU A 166 -12.79 -2.15 -3.49
C LEU A 166 -13.54 -1.04 -4.25
N ARG A 167 -13.96 0.02 -3.56
CA ARG A 167 -14.69 1.14 -4.18
C ARG A 167 -13.82 1.85 -5.22
N ARG A 168 -12.59 2.21 -4.90
CA ARG A 168 -11.67 2.91 -5.80
C ARG A 168 -11.24 2.07 -7.00
N SER A 169 -11.23 0.75 -6.88
CA SER A 169 -11.05 -0.17 -8.02
C SER A 169 -12.27 -0.25 -8.93
N GLY A 170 -13.43 0.29 -8.51
CA GLY A 170 -14.70 0.20 -9.23
C GLY A 170 -15.49 -1.07 -8.94
N ASN A 171 -15.07 -1.88 -7.97
CA ASN A 171 -15.73 -3.10 -7.52
C ASN A 171 -16.90 -2.75 -6.55
N PHE A 172 -17.81 -1.89 -7.02
CA PHE A 172 -18.86 -1.29 -6.18
C PHE A 172 -19.86 -2.28 -5.59
N LYS A 173 -20.13 -3.39 -6.30
CA LYS A 173 -21.02 -4.44 -5.81
C LYS A 173 -20.36 -5.19 -4.65
N GLU A 174 -19.11 -5.54 -4.81
CA GLU A 174 -18.26 -6.20 -3.83
C GLU A 174 -18.03 -5.30 -2.60
N ALA A 175 -17.77 -4.01 -2.80
CA ALA A 175 -17.64 -3.03 -1.72
C ALA A 175 -18.91 -2.98 -0.85
N ARG A 176 -20.09 -2.91 -1.45
CA ARG A 176 -21.36 -2.91 -0.72
C ARG A 176 -21.66 -4.24 -0.03
N ALA A 177 -21.23 -5.35 -0.62
CA ALA A 177 -21.37 -6.67 0.01
C ALA A 177 -20.43 -6.80 1.21
N PHE A 178 -19.18 -6.36 1.07
CA PHE A 178 -18.19 -6.38 2.15
C PHE A 178 -18.61 -5.50 3.34
N ALA A 179 -19.11 -4.29 3.06
CA ALA A 179 -19.61 -3.36 4.09
C ALA A 179 -20.68 -3.97 5.01
N LYS A 180 -21.52 -4.88 4.50
CA LYS A 180 -22.57 -5.57 5.30
C LYS A 180 -21.99 -6.56 6.32
N CYS A 181 -20.74 -7.00 6.11
CA CYS A 181 -20.06 -7.95 6.99
C CYS A 181 -19.13 -7.27 8.01
N MET A 182 -19.01 -5.94 7.95
CA MET A 182 -18.15 -5.18 8.86
C MET A 182 -18.82 -4.97 10.21
N ASP A 183 -18.01 -5.01 11.29
CA ASP A 183 -18.49 -4.62 12.62
C ASP A 183 -18.64 -3.09 12.68
N THR A 184 -19.87 -2.65 12.88
CA THR A 184 -20.24 -1.24 13.00
C THR A 184 -20.73 -0.88 14.41
N SER A 185 -20.26 -1.57 15.44
CA SER A 185 -20.60 -1.26 16.85
C SER A 185 -20.06 0.09 17.33
N ASN A 186 -19.01 0.60 16.68
CA ASN A 186 -18.40 1.89 16.93
C ASN A 186 -19.01 2.97 16.00
N GLU A 187 -19.40 4.12 16.57
CA GLU A 187 -20.03 5.22 15.82
C GLU A 187 -19.16 5.75 14.66
N GLN A 188 -17.87 5.92 14.87
CA GLN A 188 -16.95 6.34 13.81
C GLN A 188 -16.93 5.33 12.66
N MET A 189 -16.92 4.03 12.97
CA MET A 189 -16.97 2.98 11.96
C MET A 189 -18.30 3.01 11.19
N GLN A 190 -19.42 3.26 11.88
CA GLN A 190 -20.73 3.42 11.22
C GLN A 190 -20.70 4.55 10.20
N GLN A 191 -20.15 5.71 10.57
CA GLN A 191 -20.05 6.88 9.69
C GLN A 191 -19.20 6.59 8.47
N ILE A 192 -18.01 5.98 8.66
CA ILE A 192 -17.09 5.59 7.57
C ILE A 192 -17.76 4.62 6.61
N VAL A 193 -18.38 3.57 7.13
CA VAL A 193 -19.06 2.55 6.30
C VAL A 193 -20.23 3.15 5.54
N ALA A 194 -21.04 3.99 6.19
CA ALA A 194 -22.17 4.66 5.53
C ALA A 194 -21.70 5.59 4.41
N PHE A 195 -20.61 6.35 4.64
CA PHE A 195 -20.00 7.21 3.64
C PHE A 195 -19.52 6.40 2.44
N GLU A 196 -18.71 5.34 2.65
CA GLU A 196 -18.18 4.47 1.62
C GLU A 196 -19.29 3.80 0.79
N VAL A 197 -20.35 3.30 1.46
CA VAL A 197 -21.50 2.70 0.78
C VAL A 197 -22.22 3.74 -0.09
N SER A 198 -22.39 4.99 0.40
CA SER A 198 -23.00 6.06 -0.38
C SER A 198 -22.22 6.36 -1.66
N LYS A 199 -20.88 6.42 -1.56
CA LYS A 199 -19.97 6.62 -2.71
C LYS A 199 -20.01 5.44 -3.68
N ALA A 200 -20.04 4.21 -3.16
CA ALA A 200 -20.17 3.00 -3.98
C ALA A 200 -21.52 2.93 -4.75
N VAL A 201 -22.61 3.43 -4.15
CA VAL A 201 -23.93 3.53 -4.83
C VAL A 201 -23.85 4.52 -6.00
N LEU A 202 -23.17 5.65 -5.80
CA LEU A 202 -22.94 6.68 -6.82
C LEU A 202 -21.88 6.28 -7.86
N LYS A 203 -21.24 5.12 -7.73
CA LYS A 203 -20.11 4.65 -8.55
C LYS A 203 -18.93 5.63 -8.53
N ASP A 204 -18.73 6.28 -7.42
CA ASP A 204 -17.69 7.28 -7.22
C ASP A 204 -16.40 6.59 -6.75
N LYS A 205 -15.29 6.78 -7.52
CA LYS A 205 -13.95 6.27 -7.24
C LYS A 205 -13.04 7.31 -6.59
N GLY A 206 -13.56 8.47 -6.23
CA GLY A 206 -12.78 9.58 -5.69
C GLY A 206 -11.97 9.18 -4.44
N CYS A 207 -10.85 9.87 -4.23
CA CYS A 207 -10.05 9.75 -3.01
C CYS A 207 -10.68 10.63 -1.93
N TYR A 208 -10.95 10.07 -0.76
CA TYR A 208 -11.54 10.75 0.38
C TYR A 208 -10.71 10.48 1.63
N THR A 209 -10.74 11.44 2.55
CA THR A 209 -10.04 11.35 3.83
C THR A 209 -10.94 10.78 4.93
N LEU A 210 -10.34 10.33 6.03
CA LEU A 210 -11.08 9.98 7.24
C LEU A 210 -11.92 11.15 7.76
N ALA A 211 -11.42 12.39 7.62
CA ALA A 211 -12.16 13.58 8.03
C ALA A 211 -13.39 13.87 7.15
N ASP A 212 -13.38 13.46 5.88
CA ASP A 212 -14.55 13.60 4.99
C ASP A 212 -15.67 12.63 5.36
N ALA A 213 -15.30 11.47 5.92
CA ALA A 213 -16.25 10.41 6.25
C ALA A 213 -16.85 10.54 7.65
N VAL A 214 -16.15 11.20 8.58
CA VAL A 214 -16.61 11.39 9.97
C VAL A 214 -17.17 12.80 10.11
N MET A 215 -18.49 12.91 10.14
CA MET A 215 -19.14 14.20 10.38
C MET A 215 -18.77 14.74 11.77
N LYS A 216 -18.41 16.02 11.82
CA LYS A 216 -18.18 16.76 13.07
C LYS A 216 -19.47 17.06 13.80
#